data_f8f60b7eba6409f974ed1bc7decb7dd0
#
_entry.id   f8f60b7eba6409f974ed1bc7decb7dd0
#
_cell.length_a   1.000
_cell.length_b   1.000
_cell.length_c   1.000
_cell.angle_alpha   90.00
_cell.angle_beta   90.00
_cell.angle_gamma   90.00
#
_symmetry.space_group_name_H-M   'P 1'
#
loop_
_entity.id
_entity.type
_entity.pdbx_description
1 polymer ?
#
loop_
_entity_poly.entity_id
_entity_poly.type
_entity_poly.pdbx_seq_one_letter_code
_entity_poly.pdbx_strand_id
1 'polypeptide(L)'
;MKNVFVLCTGRCGSVTFAEACKHLDNYTAGHETNANLVGDARLAYPERHIEVDNRLAWHLGRLGATYSNESTLYVHLRRDPEAVAQSHLARWDAKFRASMIRAYGHGIVMKTRDWPLEQRIDVCRDHVATVTANIEEFLRYRRSVTVRLEEAKTDFPVFLDAIKATGGTEAALAEWDVKHNSRTNFHETAAASHR
;
A
#
# COMPACT_ATOMS: atom_id res chain seq x y z
N MET A 1 7.63 -4.17 19.49
CA MET A 1 6.98 -4.69 18.29
C MET A 1 8.04 -5.13 17.32
N LYS A 2 7.86 -6.25 16.59
CA LYS A 2 8.89 -6.73 15.67
C LYS A 2 8.68 -6.21 14.26
N ASN A 3 7.53 -6.41 13.65
CA ASN A 3 7.27 -5.98 12.27
C ASN A 3 5.92 -5.27 12.13
N VAL A 4 5.82 -4.44 11.11
CA VAL A 4 4.59 -3.72 10.74
C VAL A 4 4.30 -3.96 9.26
N PHE A 5 3.06 -4.32 8.96
CA PHE A 5 2.60 -4.49 7.57
C PHE A 5 1.48 -3.51 7.26
N VAL A 6 1.71 -2.65 6.28
CA VAL A 6 0.75 -1.65 5.82
C VAL A 6 0.02 -2.19 4.61
N LEU A 7 -1.25 -2.52 4.82
CA LEU A 7 -2.16 -3.09 3.84
C LEU A 7 -3.04 -1.99 3.24
N CYS A 8 -3.21 -1.99 1.94
CA CYS A 8 -4.03 -1.01 1.24
C CYS A 8 -4.46 -1.51 -0.15
N THR A 9 -5.38 -0.81 -0.76
CA THR A 9 -5.83 -1.05 -2.15
C THR A 9 -4.83 -0.57 -3.21
N GLY A 10 -3.72 0.06 -2.80
CA GLY A 10 -2.91 0.92 -3.65
C GLY A 10 -3.58 2.28 -3.89
N ARG A 11 -2.81 3.25 -4.36
CA ARG A 11 -3.27 4.63 -4.62
C ARG A 11 -3.79 5.39 -3.37
N CYS A 12 -3.38 4.92 -2.18
CA CYS A 12 -3.78 5.45 -0.87
C CYS A 12 -2.66 6.24 -0.17
N GLY A 13 -1.61 6.69 -0.87
CA GLY A 13 -0.47 7.36 -0.23
C GLY A 13 0.60 6.40 0.33
N SER A 14 0.66 5.16 -0.18
CA SER A 14 1.60 4.13 0.29
C SER A 14 3.07 4.53 0.17
N VAL A 15 3.44 5.26 -0.88
CA VAL A 15 4.81 5.79 -1.03
C VAL A 15 5.10 6.82 0.06
N THR A 16 4.21 7.79 0.28
CA THR A 16 4.35 8.80 1.34
C THR A 16 4.49 8.14 2.71
N PHE A 17 3.67 7.12 2.99
CA PHE A 17 3.76 6.36 4.25
C PHE A 17 5.14 5.71 4.42
N ALA A 18 5.65 5.06 3.37
CA ALA A 18 6.96 4.42 3.43
C ALA A 18 8.10 5.44 3.62
N GLU A 19 8.07 6.55 2.87
CA GLU A 19 9.06 7.62 3.00
C GLU A 19 9.03 8.23 4.41
N ALA A 20 7.84 8.51 4.95
CA ALA A 20 7.67 8.99 6.32
C ALA A 20 8.33 8.03 7.34
N CYS A 21 8.13 6.73 7.17
CA CYS A 21 8.71 5.74 8.08
C CYS A 21 10.24 5.59 7.98
N LYS A 22 10.86 6.02 6.89
CA LYS A 22 12.34 5.98 6.74
C LYS A 22 13.07 6.98 7.65
N HIS A 23 12.37 7.97 8.18
CA HIS A 23 12.91 8.91 9.15
C HIS A 23 13.04 8.34 10.58
N LEU A 24 12.48 7.15 10.84
CA LEU A 24 12.51 6.54 12.17
C LEU A 24 13.84 5.84 12.44
N ASP A 25 14.35 5.97 13.67
CA ASP A 25 15.64 5.37 14.06
C ASP A 25 15.52 3.89 14.42
N ASN A 26 14.37 3.48 14.94
CA ASN A 26 14.19 2.14 15.50
C ASN A 26 13.45 1.14 14.56
N TYR A 27 13.19 1.54 13.32
CA TYR A 27 12.64 0.69 12.26
C TYR A 27 13.35 0.94 10.94
N THR A 28 13.47 -0.10 10.13
CA THR A 28 13.66 0.04 8.68
C THR A 28 12.31 0.15 8.00
N ALA A 29 12.22 0.81 6.85
CA ALA A 29 10.97 0.90 6.09
C ALA A 29 11.20 0.64 4.61
N GLY A 30 10.24 -0.03 3.97
CA GLY A 30 10.27 -0.33 2.54
C GLY A 30 8.91 -0.19 1.88
N HIS A 31 8.96 0.01 0.57
CA HIS A 31 7.77 0.04 -0.29
C HIS A 31 7.90 -1.02 -1.37
N GLU A 32 7.03 -2.03 -1.33
CA GLU A 32 7.03 -3.15 -2.28
C GLU A 32 8.39 -3.87 -2.35
N THR A 33 9.08 -4.00 -1.21
CA THR A 33 10.49 -4.46 -1.11
C THR A 33 10.68 -5.83 -1.74
N ASN A 34 9.82 -6.78 -1.41
CA ASN A 34 9.88 -8.16 -1.89
C ASN A 34 8.84 -8.47 -2.98
N ALA A 35 8.28 -7.46 -3.65
CA ALA A 35 7.15 -7.63 -4.56
C ALA A 35 7.44 -8.52 -5.79
N ASN A 36 8.70 -8.66 -6.17
CA ASN A 36 9.16 -9.48 -7.28
C ASN A 36 9.65 -10.88 -6.87
N LEU A 37 9.58 -11.21 -5.58
CA LEU A 37 9.98 -12.51 -5.07
C LEU A 37 8.79 -13.47 -4.99
N VAL A 38 9.07 -14.77 -4.94
CA VAL A 38 8.08 -15.83 -4.80
C VAL A 38 8.44 -16.79 -3.65
N GLY A 39 7.54 -17.67 -3.30
CA GLY A 39 7.76 -18.61 -2.22
C GLY A 39 7.96 -17.89 -0.88
N ASP A 40 8.76 -18.46 0.02
CA ASP A 40 8.98 -17.91 1.35
C ASP A 40 9.77 -16.60 1.33
N ALA A 41 10.63 -16.40 0.33
CA ALA A 41 11.37 -15.16 0.14
C ALA A 41 10.45 -13.94 -0.03
N ARG A 42 9.21 -14.12 -0.57
CA ARG A 42 8.22 -13.06 -0.71
C ARG A 42 7.82 -12.41 0.62
N LEU A 43 7.86 -13.18 1.69
CA LEU A 43 7.46 -12.75 3.03
C LEU A 43 8.61 -12.72 4.04
N ALA A 44 9.87 -12.89 3.58
CA ALA A 44 11.05 -12.85 4.44
C ALA A 44 11.51 -11.41 4.66
N TYR A 45 10.94 -10.76 5.67
CA TYR A 45 11.33 -9.41 6.08
C TYR A 45 12.22 -9.44 7.33
N PRO A 46 13.20 -8.51 7.45
CA PRO A 46 14.01 -8.40 8.67
C PRO A 46 13.15 -8.01 9.89
N GLU A 47 13.68 -8.19 11.08
CA GLU A 47 13.02 -7.71 12.29
C GLU A 47 13.00 -6.16 12.32
N ARG A 48 12.00 -5.59 12.99
CA ARG A 48 11.77 -4.14 13.08
C ARG A 48 11.67 -3.47 11.71
N HIS A 49 10.95 -4.13 10.82
CA HIS A 49 10.67 -3.63 9.47
C HIS A 49 9.21 -3.19 9.32
N ILE A 50 9.04 -2.07 8.64
CA ILE A 50 7.74 -1.54 8.21
C ILE A 50 7.65 -1.76 6.70
N GLU A 51 6.84 -2.72 6.27
CA GLU A 51 6.62 -2.96 4.84
C GLU A 51 5.30 -2.36 4.39
N VAL A 52 5.36 -1.53 3.36
CA VAL A 52 4.19 -0.90 2.73
C VAL A 52 3.99 -1.49 1.34
N ASP A 53 3.09 -2.47 1.22
CA ASP A 53 2.89 -3.16 -0.04
C ASP A 53 1.42 -3.55 -0.26
N ASN A 54 0.78 -2.93 -1.24
CA ASN A 54 -0.61 -3.20 -1.61
C ASN A 54 -0.82 -4.65 -2.10
N ARG A 55 0.25 -5.30 -2.62
CA ARG A 55 0.16 -6.67 -3.10
C ARG A 55 0.08 -7.69 -1.97
N LEU A 56 0.43 -7.30 -0.73
CA LEU A 56 0.22 -8.16 0.44
C LEU A 56 -1.25 -8.50 0.68
N ALA A 57 -2.17 -7.67 0.18
CA ALA A 57 -3.61 -7.96 0.20
C ALA A 57 -3.99 -9.25 -0.56
N TRP A 58 -3.12 -9.75 -1.44
CA TRP A 58 -3.27 -11.03 -2.13
C TRP A 58 -2.59 -12.20 -1.42
N HIS A 59 -1.88 -11.94 -0.34
CA HIS A 59 -1.10 -12.92 0.43
C HIS A 59 -1.54 -13.03 1.90
N LEU A 60 -2.73 -12.52 2.26
CA LEU A 60 -3.18 -12.37 3.65
C LEU A 60 -3.12 -13.69 4.45
N GLY A 61 -3.51 -14.80 3.87
CA GLY A 61 -3.44 -16.10 4.52
C GLY A 61 -2.01 -16.50 4.88
N ARG A 62 -1.08 -16.39 3.94
CA ARG A 62 0.35 -16.66 4.16
C ARG A 62 0.98 -15.66 5.11
N LEU A 63 0.67 -14.38 4.94
CA LEU A 63 1.14 -13.30 5.81
C LEU A 63 0.72 -13.56 7.26
N GLY A 64 -0.55 -13.89 7.49
CA GLY A 64 -1.06 -14.19 8.81
C GLY A 64 -0.48 -15.48 9.43
N ALA A 65 -0.16 -16.48 8.62
CA ALA A 65 0.51 -17.70 9.08
C ALA A 65 1.98 -17.42 9.47
N THR A 66 2.68 -16.60 8.70
CA THR A 66 4.09 -16.25 8.96
C THR A 66 4.24 -15.30 10.15
N TYR A 67 3.33 -14.33 10.28
CA TYR A 67 3.40 -13.24 11.27
C TYR A 67 2.17 -13.23 12.20
N SER A 68 1.80 -14.39 12.72
CA SER A 68 0.61 -14.57 13.57
C SER A 68 0.81 -14.19 15.04
N ASN A 69 2.01 -13.74 15.43
CA ASN A 69 2.35 -13.46 16.81
C ASN A 69 1.86 -12.06 17.26
N GLU A 70 1.69 -11.90 18.58
CA GLU A 70 1.23 -10.64 19.21
C GLU A 70 2.19 -9.45 18.98
N SER A 71 3.42 -9.70 18.53
CA SER A 71 4.42 -8.66 18.29
C SER A 71 4.27 -7.96 16.94
N THR A 72 3.40 -8.42 16.07
CA THR A 72 3.13 -7.82 14.76
C THR A 72 2.00 -6.81 14.84
N LEU A 73 2.17 -5.64 14.19
CA LEU A 73 1.10 -4.67 13.97
C LEU A 73 0.75 -4.63 12.48
N TYR A 74 -0.53 -4.58 12.21
CA TYR A 74 -1.03 -4.30 10.86
C TYR A 74 -1.56 -2.88 10.79
N VAL A 75 -1.38 -2.23 9.65
CA VAL A 75 -1.95 -0.92 9.36
C VAL A 75 -2.92 -1.07 8.19
N HIS A 76 -4.15 -0.61 8.34
CA HIS A 76 -5.05 -0.41 7.22
C HIS A 76 -4.89 1.03 6.72
N LEU A 77 -4.09 1.22 5.68
CA LEU A 77 -3.93 2.52 5.03
C LEU A 77 -5.09 2.73 4.04
N ARG A 78 -5.91 3.73 4.31
CA ARG A 78 -7.15 4.02 3.57
C ARG A 78 -7.11 5.38 2.90
N ARG A 79 -7.94 5.51 1.90
CA ARG A 79 -8.27 6.76 1.22
C ARG A 79 -9.72 6.69 0.77
N ASP A 80 -10.35 7.82 0.47
CA ASP A 80 -11.68 7.85 -0.14
C ASP A 80 -11.79 6.85 -1.30
N PRO A 81 -12.75 5.90 -1.27
CA PRO A 81 -12.82 4.79 -2.23
C PRO A 81 -13.00 5.27 -3.68
N GLU A 82 -13.78 6.33 -3.90
CA GLU A 82 -13.98 6.86 -5.25
C GLU A 82 -12.71 7.53 -5.77
N ALA A 83 -12.00 8.29 -4.93
CA ALA A 83 -10.71 8.88 -5.28
C ALA A 83 -9.66 7.81 -5.63
N VAL A 84 -9.69 6.66 -4.94
CA VAL A 84 -8.84 5.50 -5.28
C VAL A 84 -9.24 4.91 -6.62
N ALA A 85 -10.53 4.67 -6.85
CA ALA A 85 -11.04 4.11 -8.12
C ALA A 85 -10.66 5.00 -9.31
N GLN A 86 -10.85 6.32 -9.20
CA GLN A 86 -10.44 7.29 -10.21
C GLN A 86 -8.92 7.29 -10.45
N SER A 87 -8.14 7.14 -9.38
CA SER A 87 -6.68 7.06 -9.50
C SER A 87 -6.21 5.78 -10.20
N HIS A 88 -6.92 4.65 -10.02
CA HIS A 88 -6.68 3.42 -10.76
C HIS A 88 -7.10 3.57 -12.24
N LEU A 89 -8.27 4.14 -12.49
CA LEU A 89 -8.76 4.39 -13.85
C LEU A 89 -7.76 5.24 -14.65
N ALA A 90 -7.23 6.30 -14.05
CA ALA A 90 -6.24 7.16 -14.68
C ALA A 90 -4.94 6.44 -15.06
N ARG A 91 -4.71 5.24 -14.54
CA ARG A 91 -3.54 4.39 -14.82
C ARG A 91 -3.91 3.09 -15.54
N TRP A 92 -5.12 2.97 -16.04
CA TRP A 92 -5.58 1.76 -16.70
C TRP A 92 -4.65 1.31 -17.83
N ASP A 93 -4.25 2.24 -18.69
CA ASP A 93 -3.39 1.98 -19.84
C ASP A 93 -1.89 2.17 -19.53
N ALA A 94 -1.51 2.38 -18.26
CA ALA A 94 -0.11 2.51 -17.87
C ALA A 94 0.64 1.21 -18.18
N LYS A 95 1.78 1.34 -18.86
CA LYS A 95 2.66 0.22 -19.18
C LYS A 95 3.33 -0.28 -17.89
N PHE A 96 3.44 -1.62 -17.75
CA PHE A 96 4.20 -2.27 -16.68
C PHE A 96 3.73 -1.94 -15.26
N ARG A 97 4.30 -2.58 -14.28
CA ARG A 97 4.24 -2.43 -12.79
C ARG A 97 3.10 -1.61 -12.16
N ALA A 98 2.60 -0.59 -12.84
CA ALA A 98 1.64 0.36 -12.29
C ALA A 98 0.18 -0.10 -12.41
N SER A 99 -0.10 -1.20 -13.08
CA SER A 99 -1.47 -1.59 -13.40
C SER A 99 -1.91 -2.86 -12.69
N MET A 100 -1.97 -2.81 -11.34
CA MET A 100 -2.72 -3.83 -10.58
C MET A 100 -4.15 -3.96 -11.10
N ILE A 101 -4.74 -2.88 -11.57
CA ILE A 101 -6.11 -2.88 -12.06
C ILE A 101 -6.31 -3.72 -13.33
N ARG A 102 -5.32 -3.76 -14.22
CA ARG A 102 -5.38 -4.66 -15.39
C ARG A 102 -5.24 -6.12 -14.99
N ALA A 103 -4.33 -6.41 -14.03
CA ALA A 103 -4.19 -7.76 -13.50
C ALA A 103 -5.50 -8.21 -12.83
N TYR A 104 -6.17 -7.35 -12.09
CA TYR A 104 -7.47 -7.62 -11.50
C TYR A 104 -8.54 -7.85 -12.57
N GLY A 105 -8.73 -6.90 -13.49
CA GLY A 105 -9.79 -6.95 -14.49
C GLY A 105 -9.67 -8.08 -15.50
N HIS A 106 -8.45 -8.55 -15.78
CA HIS A 106 -8.22 -9.63 -16.76
C HIS A 106 -7.86 -10.97 -16.09
N GLY A 107 -7.09 -10.96 -15.02
CA GLY A 107 -6.65 -12.19 -14.35
C GLY A 107 -7.63 -12.67 -13.28
N ILE A 108 -8.09 -11.78 -12.41
CA ILE A 108 -9.00 -12.15 -11.31
C ILE A 108 -10.43 -12.24 -11.80
N VAL A 109 -10.93 -11.21 -12.52
CA VAL A 109 -12.30 -11.21 -13.07
C VAL A 109 -12.43 -12.10 -14.32
N MET A 110 -11.33 -12.60 -14.87
CA MET A 110 -11.30 -13.50 -16.05
C MET A 110 -11.91 -12.92 -17.33
N LYS A 111 -11.84 -11.63 -17.55
CA LYS A 111 -12.31 -11.05 -18.82
C LYS A 111 -11.25 -11.19 -19.91
N THR A 112 -11.57 -11.94 -20.96
CA THR A 112 -10.63 -12.25 -22.06
C THR A 112 -10.51 -11.12 -23.09
N ARG A 113 -11.53 -10.28 -23.22
CA ARG A 113 -11.54 -9.09 -24.10
C ARG A 113 -11.29 -7.84 -23.27
N ASP A 114 -10.84 -6.78 -23.94
CA ASP A 114 -10.70 -5.48 -23.29
C ASP A 114 -12.02 -4.99 -22.70
N TRP A 115 -11.91 -4.27 -21.60
CA TRP A 115 -13.02 -3.61 -20.95
C TRP A 115 -13.42 -2.37 -21.74
N PRO A 116 -14.72 -2.20 -22.10
CA PRO A 116 -15.22 -0.93 -22.63
C PRO A 116 -14.86 0.23 -21.72
N LEU A 117 -14.57 1.40 -22.29
CA LEU A 117 -14.09 2.56 -21.54
C LEU A 117 -15.03 2.93 -20.39
N GLU A 118 -16.34 2.90 -20.66
CA GLU A 118 -17.40 3.22 -19.70
C GLU A 118 -17.48 2.23 -18.52
N GLN A 119 -17.05 0.99 -18.71
CA GLN A 119 -17.06 -0.04 -17.65
C GLN A 119 -15.78 -0.09 -16.82
N ARG A 120 -14.71 0.57 -17.24
CA ARG A 120 -13.43 0.50 -16.56
C ARG A 120 -13.49 1.07 -15.14
N ILE A 121 -14.30 2.09 -14.91
CA ILE A 121 -14.48 2.64 -13.58
C ILE A 121 -15.15 1.66 -12.63
N ASP A 122 -16.10 0.86 -13.11
CA ASP A 122 -16.77 -0.13 -12.27
C ASP A 122 -15.82 -1.26 -11.87
N VAL A 123 -14.91 -1.66 -12.77
CA VAL A 123 -13.82 -2.60 -12.43
C VAL A 123 -12.91 -2.02 -11.36
N CYS A 124 -12.62 -0.71 -11.41
CA CYS A 124 -11.81 -0.05 -10.39
C CYS A 124 -12.52 -0.02 -9.04
N ARG A 125 -13.81 0.28 -9.02
CA ARG A 125 -14.64 0.28 -7.80
C ARG A 125 -14.74 -1.12 -7.20
N ASP A 126 -14.97 -2.13 -8.03
CA ASP A 126 -15.03 -3.54 -7.60
C ASP A 126 -13.69 -4.00 -7.00
N HIS A 127 -12.56 -3.66 -7.62
CA HIS A 127 -11.24 -3.91 -7.06
C HIS A 127 -11.08 -3.26 -5.67
N VAL A 128 -11.43 -1.99 -5.54
CA VAL A 128 -11.32 -1.27 -4.27
C VAL A 128 -12.19 -1.90 -3.20
N ALA A 129 -13.44 -2.21 -3.51
CA ALA A 129 -14.38 -2.84 -2.58
C ALA A 129 -13.89 -4.23 -2.15
N THR A 130 -13.48 -5.07 -3.10
CA THR A 130 -13.01 -6.44 -2.84
C THR A 130 -11.76 -6.45 -1.97
N VAL A 131 -10.74 -5.66 -2.32
CA VAL A 131 -9.49 -5.61 -1.55
C VAL A 131 -9.74 -5.02 -0.16
N THR A 132 -10.56 -3.99 -0.03
CA THR A 132 -10.92 -3.40 1.26
C THR A 132 -11.60 -4.44 2.16
N ALA A 133 -12.61 -5.15 1.65
CA ALA A 133 -13.31 -6.17 2.41
C ALA A 133 -12.38 -7.31 2.87
N ASN A 134 -11.48 -7.76 2.00
CA ASN A 134 -10.50 -8.78 2.34
C ASN A 134 -9.54 -8.32 3.45
N ILE A 135 -9.08 -7.08 3.40
CA ILE A 135 -8.22 -6.50 4.46
C ILE A 135 -9.01 -6.39 5.76
N GLU A 136 -10.23 -5.85 5.73
CA GLU A 136 -11.07 -5.68 6.93
C GLU A 136 -11.36 -7.03 7.60
N GLU A 137 -11.71 -8.06 6.83
CA GLU A 137 -11.92 -9.40 7.36
C GLU A 137 -10.64 -10.00 7.96
N PHE A 138 -9.50 -9.84 7.28
CA PHE A 138 -8.21 -10.29 7.78
C PHE A 138 -7.83 -9.62 9.10
N LEU A 139 -8.14 -8.33 9.26
CA LEU A 139 -7.78 -7.54 10.45
C LEU A 139 -8.73 -7.74 11.63
N ARG A 140 -9.90 -8.35 11.44
CA ARG A 140 -10.97 -8.47 12.46
C ARG A 140 -10.46 -8.99 13.80
N TYR A 141 -9.49 -9.88 13.80
CA TYR A 141 -8.94 -10.51 15.01
C TYR A 141 -7.44 -10.26 15.16
N ARG A 142 -6.93 -9.21 14.56
CA ARG A 142 -5.50 -8.86 14.61
C ARG A 142 -5.29 -7.47 15.17
N ARG A 143 -4.13 -7.31 15.82
CA ARG A 143 -3.73 -6.00 16.31
C ARG A 143 -3.49 -5.08 15.11
N SER A 144 -4.32 -4.05 14.98
CA SER A 144 -4.26 -3.14 13.84
C SER A 144 -4.57 -1.70 14.24
N VAL A 145 -4.11 -0.78 13.40
CA VAL A 145 -4.48 0.64 13.40
C VAL A 145 -4.93 1.03 11.99
N THR A 146 -5.80 2.02 11.91
CA THR A 146 -6.20 2.62 10.62
C THR A 146 -5.52 3.96 10.46
N VAL A 147 -4.99 4.22 9.26
CA VAL A 147 -4.47 5.53 8.86
C VAL A 147 -5.20 5.93 7.58
N ARG A 148 -5.92 7.04 7.63
CA ARG A 148 -6.63 7.61 6.48
C ARG A 148 -5.77 8.69 5.85
N LEU A 149 -5.63 8.66 4.54
CA LEU A 149 -4.81 9.65 3.82
C LEU A 149 -5.29 11.08 4.10
N GLU A 150 -6.61 11.28 4.12
CA GLU A 150 -7.24 12.57 4.36
C GLU A 150 -6.99 13.09 5.78
N GLU A 151 -6.80 12.19 6.73
CA GLU A 151 -6.60 12.46 8.16
C GLU A 151 -5.17 12.07 8.61
N ALA A 152 -4.22 11.99 7.69
CA ALA A 152 -2.89 11.44 7.97
C ALA A 152 -2.18 12.20 9.09
N LYS A 153 -2.34 13.52 9.18
CA LYS A 153 -1.73 14.32 10.26
C LYS A 153 -2.26 14.00 11.64
N THR A 154 -3.45 13.42 11.74
CA THR A 154 -4.06 12.98 13.01
C THR A 154 -3.83 11.49 13.26
N ASP A 155 -3.99 10.66 12.23
CA ASP A 155 -3.92 9.21 12.36
C ASP A 155 -2.47 8.69 12.44
N PHE A 156 -1.53 9.30 11.71
CA PHE A 156 -0.14 8.85 11.69
C PHE A 156 0.58 8.98 13.05
N PRO A 157 0.40 10.06 13.85
CA PRO A 157 0.91 10.10 15.22
C PRO A 157 0.42 8.94 16.11
N VAL A 158 -0.84 8.53 15.98
CA VAL A 158 -1.40 7.37 16.71
C VAL A 158 -0.67 6.08 16.31
N PHE A 159 -0.38 5.93 15.02
CA PHE A 159 0.44 4.82 14.53
C PHE A 159 1.87 4.87 15.11
N LEU A 160 2.55 6.03 15.10
CA LEU A 160 3.90 6.18 15.66
C LEU A 160 3.95 5.81 17.15
N ASP A 161 2.95 6.23 17.93
CA ASP A 161 2.84 5.85 19.34
C ASP A 161 2.63 4.34 19.50
N ALA A 162 1.75 3.73 18.70
CA ALA A 162 1.45 2.31 18.75
C ALA A 162 2.68 1.42 18.51
N ILE A 163 3.65 1.86 17.71
CA ILE A 163 4.92 1.16 17.46
C ILE A 163 6.05 1.62 18.37
N LYS A 164 5.82 2.64 19.21
CA LYS A 164 6.86 3.31 20.03
C LYS A 164 8.01 3.79 19.15
N ALA A 165 7.66 4.55 18.12
CA ALA A 165 8.63 5.12 17.18
C ALA A 165 9.62 6.05 17.91
N THR A 166 10.88 6.01 17.49
CA THR A 166 11.93 6.91 17.98
C THR A 166 12.68 7.57 16.84
N GLY A 167 13.19 8.77 17.06
CA GLY A 167 13.89 9.58 16.07
C GLY A 167 12.95 10.18 15.03
N GLY A 168 13.40 11.14 14.29
CA GLY A 168 12.83 11.68 13.04
C GLY A 168 11.32 11.93 12.93
N THR A 169 10.55 11.96 14.04
CA THR A 169 9.08 12.01 13.99
C THR A 169 8.54 13.29 13.36
N GLU A 170 9.20 14.42 13.52
CA GLU A 170 8.82 15.68 12.85
C GLU A 170 9.02 15.59 11.34
N ALA A 171 10.16 15.05 10.89
CA ALA A 171 10.44 14.83 9.48
C ALA A 171 9.45 13.81 8.87
N ALA A 172 9.13 12.74 9.62
CA ALA A 172 8.13 11.76 9.22
C ALA A 172 6.73 12.37 9.03
N LEU A 173 6.34 13.31 9.90
CA LEU A 173 5.08 14.05 9.76
C LEU A 173 5.11 15.03 8.57
N ALA A 174 6.25 15.67 8.31
CA ALA A 174 6.39 16.61 7.19
C ALA A 174 6.27 15.93 5.83
N GLU A 175 6.57 14.61 5.72
CA GLU A 175 6.39 13.86 4.48
C GLU A 175 4.94 13.84 3.97
N TRP A 176 3.97 13.99 4.85
CA TRP A 176 2.56 14.05 4.45
C TRP A 176 2.16 15.34 3.73
N ASP A 177 3.02 16.35 3.73
CA ASP A 177 2.87 17.57 2.92
C ASP A 177 3.49 17.41 1.52
N VAL A 178 4.27 16.35 1.29
CA VAL A 178 4.94 16.07 0.02
C VAL A 178 4.07 15.19 -0.87
N LYS A 179 3.82 15.61 -2.11
CA LYS A 179 3.10 14.79 -3.10
C LYS A 179 4.05 13.83 -3.80
N HIS A 180 4.11 12.59 -3.31
CA HIS A 180 4.82 11.52 -3.99
C HIS A 180 3.94 10.89 -5.10
N ASN A 181 4.55 10.48 -6.23
CA ASN A 181 3.86 9.82 -7.35
C ASN A 181 2.64 10.57 -7.92
N SER A 182 2.64 11.89 -7.94
CA SER A 182 1.66 12.67 -8.70
C SER A 182 1.93 12.53 -10.22
N ARG A 183 0.92 12.81 -11.07
CA ARG A 183 1.06 12.74 -12.53
C ARG A 183 2.25 13.52 -13.09
N THR A 184 2.65 14.61 -12.44
CA THR A 184 3.77 15.49 -12.82
C THR A 184 5.13 14.79 -12.72
N ASN A 185 5.34 13.91 -11.74
CA ASN A 185 6.63 13.24 -11.53
C ASN A 185 6.88 12.07 -12.48
N PHE A 186 5.84 11.57 -13.19
CA PHE A 186 5.99 10.43 -14.11
C PHE A 186 6.61 10.82 -15.46
N HIS A 187 6.48 12.09 -15.86
CA HIS A 187 7.06 12.59 -17.11
C HIS A 187 8.55 12.92 -16.98
N GLU A 188 9.03 13.32 -15.80
CA GLU A 188 10.44 13.68 -15.58
C GLU A 188 11.36 12.45 -15.47
N THR A 189 10.89 11.37 -14.84
CA THR A 189 11.69 10.12 -14.73
C THR A 189 11.80 9.36 -16.04
N ALA A 190 10.84 9.47 -16.95
CA ALA A 190 10.89 8.85 -18.27
C ALA A 190 11.87 9.56 -19.21
N ALA A 191 12.09 10.87 -19.01
CA ALA A 191 13.05 11.67 -19.80
C ALA A 191 14.51 11.48 -19.35
N ALA A 192 14.76 11.05 -18.11
CA ALA A 192 16.10 10.85 -17.56
C ALA A 192 16.69 9.46 -17.88
N SER A 193 15.89 8.49 -18.32
CA SER A 193 16.34 7.12 -18.63
C SER A 193 16.68 6.88 -20.11
N HIS A 194 16.71 7.93 -20.94
CA HIS A 194 17.06 7.89 -22.36
C HIS A 194 18.24 8.80 -22.70
N ARG A 195 19.16 9.00 -21.73
CA ARG A 195 20.47 9.61 -22.01
C ARG A 195 21.59 8.66 -21.65
#